data_13ac6e9d04956b0f30bca08c8f2c88d9
#
_entry.id   13ac6e9d04956b0f30bca08c8f2c88d9
#
_cell.length_a   1.000
_cell.length_b   1.000
_cell.length_c   1.000
_cell.angle_alpha   90.00
_cell.angle_beta   90.00
_cell.angle_gamma   90.00
#
_symmetry.space_group_name_H-M   'P 1'
#
loop_
_entity.id
_entity.type
_entity.pdbx_description
1 polymer ?
#
loop_
_entity_poly.entity_id
_entity_poly.type
_entity_poly.pdbx_seq_one_letter_code
_entity_poly.pdbx_strand_id
1 'polypeptide(L)' 'MSQLQEMLGCGHGWAEERAQMALDIVEQRNSGALSPAEAAELLEDLISTDKLEAVADNIQVKAALVSAISIAAKFA' A
#
# COMPACT_ATOMS: atom_id res chain seq x y z
N MET A 1 15.65 -2.15 0.09
CA MET A 1 14.55 -1.55 0.84
C MET A 1 13.37 -1.35 -0.07
N SER A 2 12.17 -1.56 0.43
CA SER A 2 10.97 -1.41 -0.39
C SER A 2 10.50 0.04 -0.39
N GLN A 3 9.80 0.44 -1.47
CA GLN A 3 9.18 1.76 -1.54
C GLN A 3 8.15 1.96 -0.41
N LEU A 4 7.49 0.87 0.01
CA LEU A 4 6.52 0.95 1.11
C LEU A 4 7.17 1.42 2.41
N GLN A 5 8.38 0.92 2.71
CA GLN A 5 9.10 1.34 3.92
C GLN A 5 9.47 2.82 3.84
N GLU A 6 9.83 3.29 2.68
CA GLU A 6 10.13 4.71 2.46
C GLU A 6 8.90 5.58 2.69
N MET A 7 7.73 5.10 2.31
CA MET A 7 6.48 5.82 2.50
C MET A 7 6.09 5.98 3.97
N LEU A 8 6.62 5.15 4.87
CA LEU A 8 6.35 5.27 6.30
C LEU A 8 6.90 6.57 6.90
N GLY A 9 7.88 7.17 6.25
CA GLY A 9 8.48 8.42 6.73
C GLY A 9 8.23 9.62 5.81
N CYS A 10 7.20 9.57 4.97
CA CYS A 10 6.98 10.62 3.97
C CYS A 10 6.36 11.91 4.54
N GLY A 11 5.90 11.90 5.79
CA GLY A 11 5.33 13.08 6.42
C GLY A 11 3.85 13.31 6.17
N HIS A 12 3.18 12.40 5.47
CA HIS A 12 1.75 12.47 5.18
C HIS A 12 1.04 11.32 5.90
N GLY A 13 0.30 11.63 6.94
CA GLY A 13 -0.35 10.63 7.79
C GLY A 13 -1.19 9.61 7.03
N TRP A 14 -1.97 10.06 6.05
CA TRP A 14 -2.82 9.17 5.27
C TRP A 14 -1.98 8.18 4.45
N ALA A 15 -0.82 8.61 3.93
CA ALA A 15 0.06 7.75 3.16
C ALA A 15 0.83 6.79 4.05
N GLU A 16 1.30 7.26 5.19
CA GLU A 16 2.00 6.43 6.16
C GLU A 16 1.12 5.31 6.69
N GLU A 17 -0.13 5.63 6.99
CA GLU A 17 -1.12 4.65 7.46
C GLU A 17 -1.34 3.55 6.43
N ARG A 18 -1.54 3.93 5.17
CA ARG A 18 -1.75 2.97 4.09
C ARG A 18 -0.51 2.14 3.79
N ALA A 19 0.66 2.75 3.86
CA ALA A 19 1.91 2.02 3.69
C ALA A 19 2.08 0.96 4.78
N GLN A 20 1.74 1.30 6.03
CA GLN A 20 1.80 0.35 7.13
C GLN A 20 0.82 -0.81 6.92
N MET A 21 -0.41 -0.51 6.51
CA MET A 21 -1.39 -1.54 6.19
C MET A 21 -0.91 -2.46 5.08
N ALA A 22 -0.29 -1.89 4.04
CA ALA A 22 0.24 -2.67 2.93
C ALA A 22 1.38 -3.59 3.38
N LEU A 23 2.27 -3.09 4.23
CA LEU A 23 3.36 -3.89 4.78
C LEU A 23 2.83 -5.05 5.62
N ASP A 24 1.80 -4.81 6.41
CA ASP A 24 1.15 -5.85 7.22
C ASP A 24 0.56 -6.94 6.33
N ILE A 25 -0.08 -6.56 5.23
CA ILE A 25 -0.65 -7.51 4.26
C ILE A 25 0.46 -8.34 3.62
N VAL A 26 1.55 -7.70 3.20
CA VAL A 26 2.69 -8.40 2.60
C VAL A 26 3.29 -9.40 3.60
N GLU A 27 3.41 -9.01 4.85
CA GLU A 27 3.92 -9.88 5.91
C GLU A 27 3.02 -11.10 6.11
N GLN A 28 1.72 -10.91 6.13
CA GLN A 28 0.75 -12.00 6.26
C GLN A 28 0.81 -12.95 5.06
N ARG A 29 1.01 -12.40 3.87
CA ARG A 29 1.21 -13.22 2.67
C ARG A 29 2.48 -14.07 2.80
N ASN A 30 3.58 -13.46 3.24
CA ASN A 30 4.86 -14.14 3.37
C ASN A 30 4.83 -15.23 4.45
N SER A 31 4.03 -15.04 5.49
CA SER A 31 3.88 -16.03 6.56
C SER A 31 2.87 -17.13 6.26
N GLY A 32 2.14 -17.00 5.14
CA GLY A 32 1.13 -17.98 4.76
C GLY A 32 -0.26 -17.72 5.33
N ALA A 33 -0.45 -16.64 6.09
CA ALA A 33 -1.75 -16.28 6.65
C ALA A 33 -2.74 -15.82 5.58
N LEU A 34 -2.22 -15.25 4.48
CA LEU A 34 -3.01 -14.86 3.31
C LEU A 34 -2.45 -15.54 2.07
N SER A 35 -3.33 -15.95 1.15
CA SER A 35 -2.89 -16.41 -0.16
C SER A 35 -2.42 -15.20 -0.99
N PRO A 36 -1.59 -15.41 -2.03
CA PRO A 36 -1.20 -14.32 -2.92
C PRO A 36 -2.38 -13.58 -3.53
N ALA A 37 -3.44 -14.29 -3.91
CA ALA A 37 -4.64 -13.68 -4.49
C ALA A 37 -5.36 -12.79 -3.47
N GLU A 38 -5.50 -13.26 -2.24
CA GLU A 38 -6.13 -12.49 -1.17
C GLU A 38 -5.32 -11.24 -0.83
N ALA A 39 -4.00 -11.39 -0.76
CA ALA A 39 -3.11 -10.26 -0.48
C ALA A 39 -3.20 -9.20 -1.58
N ALA A 40 -3.20 -9.63 -2.85
CA ALA A 40 -3.31 -8.70 -3.98
C ALA A 40 -4.64 -7.93 -3.93
N GLU A 41 -5.73 -8.60 -3.61
CA GLU A 41 -7.04 -7.98 -3.49
C GLU A 41 -7.07 -6.91 -2.40
N LEU A 42 -6.51 -7.24 -1.24
CA LEU A 42 -6.46 -6.31 -0.12
C LEU A 42 -5.56 -5.10 -0.42
N LEU A 43 -4.43 -5.34 -1.08
CA LEU A 43 -3.52 -4.27 -1.47
C LEU A 43 -4.18 -3.32 -2.48
N GLU A 44 -4.89 -3.85 -3.46
CA GLU A 44 -5.60 -3.05 -4.44
C GLU A 44 -6.71 -2.22 -3.80
N ASP A 45 -7.37 -2.75 -2.78
CA ASP A 45 -8.41 -2.02 -2.06
C ASP A 45 -7.85 -0.78 -1.36
N LEU A 46 -6.62 -0.84 -0.88
CA LEU A 46 -5.97 0.30 -0.22
C LEU A 46 -5.77 1.49 -1.15
N ILE A 47 -5.63 1.24 -2.44
CA ILE A 47 -5.42 2.27 -3.45
C ILE A 47 -6.64 2.49 -4.34
N SER A 48 -7.82 2.04 -3.89
CA SER A 48 -9.03 2.28 -4.64
C SER A 48 -9.26 3.79 -4.74
N THR A 49 -9.64 4.25 -5.95
CA THR A 49 -9.74 5.67 -6.27
C THR A 49 -10.61 6.44 -5.29
N ASP A 50 -11.77 5.89 -4.97
CA ASP A 50 -12.74 6.57 -4.10
C ASP A 50 -12.19 6.82 -2.70
N LYS A 51 -11.52 5.83 -2.13
CA LYS A 51 -10.99 5.93 -0.77
C LYS A 51 -9.77 6.83 -0.71
N LEU A 52 -8.91 6.74 -1.71
CA LEU A 52 -7.66 7.48 -1.72
C LEU A 52 -7.89 8.95 -2.03
N GLU A 53 -8.78 9.27 -2.95
CA GLU A 53 -9.10 10.66 -3.28
C GLU A 53 -9.70 11.43 -2.12
N ALA A 54 -10.43 10.75 -1.24
CA ALA A 54 -11.05 11.38 -0.08
C ALA A 54 -10.01 11.92 0.92
N VAL A 55 -8.81 11.34 0.96
CA VAL A 55 -7.80 11.69 1.96
C VAL A 55 -6.50 12.22 1.36
N ALA A 56 -6.23 11.95 0.09
CA ALA A 56 -4.97 12.34 -0.54
C ALA A 56 -4.95 13.84 -0.84
N ASP A 57 -4.02 14.55 -0.22
CA ASP A 57 -3.86 15.98 -0.40
C ASP A 57 -2.64 16.36 -1.23
N ASN A 58 -1.89 15.37 -1.73
CA ASN A 58 -0.68 15.59 -2.51
C ASN A 58 -0.59 14.56 -3.63
N ILE A 59 -0.64 15.05 -4.86
CA ILE A 59 -0.64 14.20 -6.06
C ILE A 59 0.63 13.37 -6.19
N GLN A 60 1.78 13.94 -5.87
CA GLN A 60 3.05 13.23 -5.98
C GLN A 60 3.16 12.08 -4.97
N VAL A 61 2.74 12.34 -3.75
CA VAL A 61 2.73 11.31 -2.70
C VAL A 61 1.71 10.22 -3.04
N LYS A 62 0.54 10.61 -3.53
CA LYS A 62 -0.49 9.68 -3.99
C LYS A 62 0.07 8.76 -5.08
N ALA A 63 0.72 9.32 -6.09
CA ALA A 63 1.29 8.54 -7.19
C ALA A 63 2.37 7.57 -6.70
N ALA A 64 3.23 8.01 -5.78
CA ALA A 64 4.26 7.16 -5.21
C ALA A 64 3.66 6.01 -4.41
N LEU A 65 2.62 6.29 -3.63
CA LEU A 65 1.95 5.27 -2.82
C LEU A 65 1.25 4.23 -3.72
N VAL A 66 0.52 4.69 -4.73
CA VAL A 66 -0.15 3.80 -5.69
C VAL A 66 0.88 2.92 -6.40
N SER A 67 1.99 3.49 -6.84
CA SER A 67 3.06 2.74 -7.48
C SER A 67 3.63 1.67 -6.56
N ALA A 68 3.94 2.04 -5.33
CA ALA A 68 4.54 1.11 -4.35
C ALA A 68 3.60 -0.06 -4.03
N ILE A 69 2.32 0.23 -3.81
CA ILE A 69 1.34 -0.81 -3.48
C ILE A 69 1.04 -1.67 -4.70
N SER A 70 0.97 -1.09 -5.90
CA SER A 70 0.76 -1.84 -7.14
C SER A 70 1.91 -2.82 -7.40
N ILE A 71 3.13 -2.41 -7.14
CA ILE A 71 4.30 -3.29 -7.28
C ILE A 71 4.21 -4.44 -6.27
N ALA A 72 3.86 -4.14 -5.02
CA ALA A 72 3.69 -5.17 -4.00
C ALA A 72 2.63 -6.19 -4.39
N ALA A 73 1.51 -5.74 -4.99
CA ALA A 73 0.45 -6.63 -5.44
C ALA A 73 0.90 -7.52 -6.59
N LYS A 74 1.74 -7.01 -7.49
CA LYS A 74 2.23 -7.79 -8.64
C LYS A 74 3.18 -8.91 -8.23
N PHE A 75 3.92 -8.73 -7.16
CA PHE A 75 4.86 -9.74 -6.67
C PHE A 75 4.22 -10.71 -5.68
N ALA A 76 2.92 -10.70 -5.66
CA ALA A 76 2.16 -11.63 -4.82
C ALA A 76 2.14 -13.06 -5.42
#